data_9b84d6cebde7e727c78e1dbc13ccce2a
#
_entry.id   9b84d6cebde7e727c78e1dbc13ccce2a
#
_cell.length_a   1.000
_cell.length_b   1.000
_cell.length_c   1.000
_cell.angle_alpha   90.00
_cell.angle_beta   90.00
_cell.angle_gamma   90.00
#
_symmetry.space_group_name_H-M   'P 1'
#
loop_
_entity.id
_entity.type
_entity.pdbx_description
1 polymer ?
#
loop_
_entity_poly.entity_id
_entity_poly.type
_entity_poly.pdbx_seq_one_letter_code
_entity_poly.pdbx_strand_id
1 'polypeptide(L)'
;MNRLNQAYNEVSTMGQYSRKYFSYLAKVLESIDENEINKLCGAFEKARENENTIFVAGNGGSSTTATTMANDIGFDILKKTGTDKPFKVLSLVDNNSVITAIANDVGYENAFINQLKIHYRSGDSIILISASGNSPNILKAAEWVKGKGGTIIGFLGFTGGKLIEFCDVKIHVKSEPGEYGPVEDAHLIMNHILAHWFQNKLK
;
A
#
# COMPACT_ATOMS: atom_id res chain seq x y z
N MET A 1 25.69 6.13 -3.13
CA MET A 1 25.00 6.60 -4.38
C MET A 1 23.96 5.53 -4.65
N ASN A 2 22.69 5.90 -4.79
CA ASN A 2 21.66 4.92 -5.06
C ASN A 2 21.84 4.24 -6.44
N ARG A 3 21.24 3.08 -6.63
CA ARG A 3 21.46 2.25 -7.83
C ARG A 3 20.93 2.90 -9.11
N LEU A 4 19.90 3.73 -9.01
CA LEU A 4 19.35 4.46 -10.16
C LEU A 4 20.34 5.51 -10.68
N ASN A 5 20.99 6.26 -9.78
CA ASN A 5 22.02 7.22 -10.16
C ASN A 5 23.26 6.54 -10.75
N GLN A 6 23.64 5.39 -10.18
CA GLN A 6 24.74 4.57 -10.74
C GLN A 6 24.39 4.10 -12.14
N ALA A 7 23.18 3.52 -12.32
CA ALA A 7 22.70 3.04 -13.61
C ALA A 7 22.67 4.16 -14.67
N TYR A 8 22.28 5.39 -14.29
CA TYR A 8 22.28 6.54 -15.17
C TYR A 8 23.69 6.91 -15.65
N ASN A 9 24.67 6.90 -14.75
CA ASN A 9 26.06 7.27 -15.08
C ASN A 9 26.76 6.22 -15.98
N GLU A 10 26.24 5.01 -16.09
CA GLU A 10 26.80 3.92 -16.89
C GLU A 10 26.21 3.80 -18.29
N VAL A 11 25.31 4.72 -18.70
CA VAL A 11 24.59 4.65 -19.97
C VAL A 11 24.57 5.99 -20.68
N SER A 12 24.34 5.95 -22.01
CA SER A 12 24.28 7.16 -22.86
C SER A 12 22.89 7.43 -23.42
N THR A 13 21.95 6.50 -23.28
CA THR A 13 20.59 6.64 -23.83
C THR A 13 19.54 6.19 -22.82
N MET A 14 18.33 6.78 -22.95
CA MET A 14 17.19 6.38 -22.14
C MET A 14 16.82 4.90 -22.33
N GLY A 15 16.96 4.36 -23.55
CA GLY A 15 16.71 2.95 -23.84
C GLY A 15 17.66 2.01 -23.06
N GLN A 16 18.94 2.36 -22.94
CA GLN A 16 19.89 1.62 -22.10
C GLN A 16 19.56 1.75 -20.63
N TYR A 17 19.20 2.95 -20.18
CA TYR A 17 18.78 3.19 -18.79
C TYR A 17 17.54 2.37 -18.43
N SER A 18 16.50 2.35 -19.29
CA SER A 18 15.27 1.58 -19.03
C SER A 18 15.55 0.08 -18.86
N ARG A 19 16.49 -0.50 -19.62
CA ARG A 19 16.89 -1.91 -19.46
C ARG A 19 17.51 -2.17 -18.08
N LYS A 20 18.35 -1.26 -17.57
CA LYS A 20 18.92 -1.36 -16.22
C LYS A 20 17.85 -1.21 -15.16
N TYR A 21 16.92 -0.27 -15.35
CA TYR A 21 15.78 -0.07 -14.44
C TYR A 21 14.92 -1.33 -14.35
N PHE A 22 14.52 -1.94 -15.48
CA PHE A 22 13.73 -3.18 -15.49
C PHE A 22 14.44 -4.33 -14.81
N SER A 23 15.75 -4.49 -15.04
CA SER A 23 16.55 -5.53 -14.38
C SER A 23 16.68 -5.28 -12.87
N TYR A 24 16.75 -4.03 -12.45
CA TYR A 24 16.76 -3.69 -11.03
C TYR A 24 15.41 -3.92 -10.38
N LEU A 25 14.31 -3.50 -11.02
CA LEU A 25 12.95 -3.72 -10.53
C LEU A 25 12.66 -5.21 -10.35
N ALA A 26 13.06 -6.06 -11.30
CA ALA A 26 12.92 -7.51 -11.16
C ALA A 26 13.60 -8.05 -9.89
N LYS A 27 14.85 -7.64 -9.62
CA LYS A 27 15.58 -8.04 -8.40
C LYS A 27 14.90 -7.56 -7.12
N VAL A 28 14.35 -6.36 -7.15
CA VAL A 28 13.62 -5.79 -6.02
C VAL A 28 12.35 -6.59 -5.74
N LEU A 29 11.60 -6.95 -6.77
CA LEU A 29 10.39 -7.78 -6.66
C LEU A 29 10.70 -9.18 -6.11
N GLU A 30 11.75 -9.83 -6.61
CA GLU A 30 12.21 -11.14 -6.15
C GLU A 30 12.66 -11.14 -4.67
N SER A 31 13.01 -9.98 -4.11
CA SER A 31 13.43 -9.84 -2.71
C SER A 31 12.27 -9.73 -1.72
N ILE A 32 11.03 -9.60 -2.18
CA ILE A 32 9.86 -9.55 -1.30
C ILE A 32 9.63 -10.95 -0.69
N ASP A 33 9.44 -10.99 0.63
CA ASP A 33 9.25 -12.24 1.37
C ASP A 33 7.94 -12.93 0.97
N GLU A 34 8.03 -14.13 0.44
CA GLU A 34 6.88 -14.95 0.03
C GLU A 34 5.92 -15.24 1.19
N ASN A 35 6.43 -15.44 2.42
CA ASN A 35 5.58 -15.65 3.58
C ASN A 35 4.76 -14.41 3.90
N GLU A 36 5.31 -13.20 3.72
CA GLU A 36 4.56 -11.96 3.91
C GLU A 36 3.51 -11.76 2.80
N ILE A 37 3.78 -12.18 1.58
CA ILE A 37 2.79 -12.21 0.49
C ILE A 37 1.63 -13.17 0.85
N ASN A 38 1.93 -14.35 1.38
CA ASN A 38 0.91 -15.30 1.81
C ASN A 38 0.10 -14.76 3.01
N LYS A 39 0.74 -14.07 3.97
CA LYS A 39 0.03 -13.40 5.06
C LYS A 39 -0.88 -12.27 4.55
N LEU A 40 -0.44 -11.50 3.54
CA LEU A 40 -1.27 -10.48 2.88
C LEU A 40 -2.53 -11.11 2.31
N CYS A 41 -2.40 -12.19 1.55
CA CYS A 41 -3.54 -12.92 0.99
C CYS A 41 -4.52 -13.37 2.11
N GLY A 42 -4.00 -13.99 3.17
CA GLY A 42 -4.81 -14.45 4.29
C GLY A 42 -5.51 -13.31 5.05
N ALA A 43 -4.87 -12.15 5.18
CA ALA A 43 -5.50 -10.97 5.80
C ALA A 43 -6.69 -10.47 4.98
N PHE A 44 -6.58 -10.46 3.65
CA PHE A 44 -7.69 -10.11 2.76
C PHE A 44 -8.84 -11.12 2.84
N GLU A 45 -8.53 -12.43 2.83
CA GLU A 45 -9.54 -13.49 2.99
C GLU A 45 -10.30 -13.34 4.29
N LYS A 46 -9.58 -13.18 5.39
CA LYS A 46 -10.18 -12.98 6.72
C LYS A 46 -11.08 -11.74 6.77
N ALA A 47 -10.63 -10.62 6.20
CA ALA A 47 -11.45 -9.41 6.15
C ALA A 47 -12.72 -9.63 5.33
N ARG A 48 -12.62 -10.30 4.17
CA ARG A 48 -13.75 -10.61 3.31
C ARG A 48 -14.76 -11.55 3.99
N GLU A 49 -14.28 -12.62 4.63
CA GLU A 49 -15.13 -13.59 5.33
C GLU A 49 -15.94 -12.96 6.46
N ASN A 50 -15.31 -12.02 7.19
CA ASN A 50 -15.93 -11.30 8.30
C ASN A 50 -16.65 -10.01 7.87
N GLU A 51 -16.67 -9.71 6.57
CA GLU A 51 -17.25 -8.48 6.00
C GLU A 51 -16.64 -7.19 6.56
N ASN A 52 -15.39 -7.25 7.01
CA ASN A 52 -14.65 -6.10 7.50
C ASN A 52 -14.18 -5.19 6.37
N THR A 53 -14.00 -3.92 6.68
CA THR A 53 -13.43 -2.94 5.76
C THR A 53 -11.91 -2.98 5.81
N ILE A 54 -11.28 -2.90 4.65
CA ILE A 54 -9.84 -2.68 4.48
C ILE A 54 -9.65 -1.24 4.03
N PHE A 55 -9.20 -0.38 4.95
CA PHE A 55 -8.84 0.99 4.60
C PHE A 55 -7.47 1.02 3.94
N VAL A 56 -7.28 1.94 2.99
CA VAL A 56 -5.98 2.12 2.31
C VAL A 56 -5.59 3.58 2.35
N ALA A 57 -4.34 3.87 2.74
CA ALA A 57 -3.82 5.23 2.81
C ALA A 57 -2.36 5.31 2.36
N GLY A 58 -2.01 6.42 1.72
CA GLY A 58 -0.66 6.74 1.25
C GLY A 58 -0.56 8.21 0.86
N ASN A 59 0.65 8.68 0.59
CA ASN A 59 0.92 10.04 0.13
C ASN A 59 1.53 10.02 -1.28
N GLY A 60 1.31 11.04 -2.11
CA GLY A 60 1.92 11.16 -3.43
C GLY A 60 1.63 9.94 -4.32
N GLY A 61 2.67 9.29 -4.89
CA GLY A 61 2.51 8.05 -5.68
C GLY A 61 1.86 6.91 -4.89
N SER A 62 2.11 6.82 -3.59
CA SER A 62 1.42 5.87 -2.71
C SER A 62 -0.08 6.16 -2.57
N SER A 63 -0.53 7.41 -2.71
CA SER A 63 -1.97 7.72 -2.74
C SER A 63 -2.63 7.22 -4.03
N THR A 64 -1.93 7.31 -5.16
CA THR A 64 -2.41 6.75 -6.42
C THR A 64 -2.58 5.23 -6.33
N THR A 65 -1.61 4.53 -5.71
CA THR A 65 -1.72 3.10 -5.47
C THR A 65 -2.90 2.77 -4.53
N ALA A 66 -3.17 3.60 -3.51
CA ALA A 66 -4.31 3.41 -2.60
C ALA A 66 -5.66 3.49 -3.34
N THR A 67 -5.84 4.49 -4.22
CA THR A 67 -7.02 4.64 -5.07
C THR A 67 -7.18 3.47 -6.03
N THR A 68 -6.08 3.09 -6.71
CA THR A 68 -6.07 1.93 -7.63
C THR A 68 -6.46 0.65 -6.90
N MET A 69 -5.95 0.42 -5.69
CA MET A 69 -6.27 -0.77 -4.89
C MET A 69 -7.75 -0.83 -4.51
N ALA A 70 -8.37 0.30 -4.16
CA ALA A 70 -9.80 0.35 -3.87
C ALA A 70 -10.65 -0.01 -5.10
N ASN A 71 -10.25 0.46 -6.30
CA ASN A 71 -10.91 0.07 -7.55
C ASN A 71 -10.71 -1.41 -7.89
N ASP A 72 -9.45 -1.86 -7.94
CA ASP A 72 -9.10 -3.18 -8.47
C ASP A 72 -9.62 -4.32 -7.59
N ILE A 73 -9.53 -4.16 -6.27
CA ILE A 73 -9.94 -5.20 -5.31
C ILE A 73 -11.40 -5.03 -4.91
N GLY A 74 -11.86 -3.80 -4.71
CA GLY A 74 -13.26 -3.56 -4.35
C GLY A 74 -14.23 -3.78 -5.52
N PHE A 75 -14.06 -3.05 -6.61
CA PHE A 75 -15.00 -3.05 -7.73
C PHE A 75 -14.68 -4.08 -8.82
N ASP A 76 -13.43 -4.16 -9.29
CA ASP A 76 -13.09 -5.00 -10.45
C ASP A 76 -13.23 -6.51 -10.15
N ILE A 77 -12.88 -6.95 -8.94
CA ILE A 77 -13.12 -8.34 -8.53
C ILE A 77 -14.62 -8.64 -8.51
N LEU A 78 -15.43 -7.77 -7.88
CA LEU A 78 -16.88 -7.93 -7.86
C LEU A 78 -17.45 -8.03 -9.30
N LYS A 79 -17.07 -7.10 -10.17
CA LYS A 79 -17.52 -7.07 -11.56
C LYS A 79 -17.16 -8.34 -12.34
N LYS A 80 -15.96 -8.89 -12.11
CA LYS A 80 -15.46 -10.06 -12.86
C LYS A 80 -15.90 -11.40 -12.33
N THR A 81 -16.25 -11.47 -11.04
CA THR A 81 -16.60 -12.73 -10.38
C THR A 81 -18.08 -12.86 -10.03
N GLY A 82 -18.79 -11.73 -9.89
CA GLY A 82 -20.17 -11.73 -9.43
C GLY A 82 -20.34 -12.24 -7.99
N THR A 83 -19.29 -12.24 -7.18
CA THR A 83 -19.31 -12.78 -5.82
C THR A 83 -20.34 -12.12 -4.93
N ASP A 84 -21.07 -12.89 -4.14
CA ASP A 84 -22.04 -12.39 -3.15
C ASP A 84 -21.36 -11.72 -1.94
N LYS A 85 -20.06 -11.99 -1.73
CA LYS A 85 -19.25 -11.39 -0.68
C LYS A 85 -18.11 -10.57 -1.31
N PRO A 86 -18.33 -9.31 -1.70
CA PRO A 86 -17.27 -8.45 -2.24
C PRO A 86 -16.27 -8.03 -1.16
N PHE A 87 -15.07 -7.68 -1.57
CA PHE A 87 -14.13 -6.98 -0.69
C PHE A 87 -14.61 -5.55 -0.44
N LYS A 88 -14.62 -5.13 0.82
CA LYS A 88 -14.90 -3.75 1.23
C LYS A 88 -13.55 -3.01 1.34
N VAL A 89 -13.07 -2.46 0.25
CA VAL A 89 -11.81 -1.69 0.22
C VAL A 89 -12.14 -0.22 0.07
N LEU A 90 -11.68 0.60 1.01
CA LEU A 90 -11.95 2.04 1.04
C LEU A 90 -10.64 2.84 1.10
N SER A 91 -10.39 3.62 0.06
CA SER A 91 -9.27 4.54 0.02
C SER A 91 -9.59 5.81 0.83
N LEU A 92 -8.66 6.19 1.73
CA LEU A 92 -8.76 7.40 2.54
C LEU A 92 -8.20 8.64 1.82
N VAL A 93 -7.84 8.52 0.54
CA VAL A 93 -7.26 9.61 -0.25
C VAL A 93 -8.19 10.12 -1.35
N ASP A 94 -9.38 9.53 -1.52
CA ASP A 94 -10.26 9.83 -2.65
C ASP A 94 -11.12 11.08 -2.42
N ASN A 95 -11.42 11.45 -1.18
CA ASN A 95 -12.23 12.62 -0.88
C ASN A 95 -11.34 13.85 -0.64
N ASN A 96 -11.05 14.58 -1.71
CA ASN A 96 -10.22 15.79 -1.66
C ASN A 96 -10.78 16.86 -0.70
N SER A 97 -12.10 17.02 -0.62
CA SER A 97 -12.72 18.01 0.27
C SER A 97 -12.44 17.68 1.74
N VAL A 98 -12.55 16.41 2.12
CA VAL A 98 -12.25 15.96 3.49
C VAL A 98 -10.76 16.14 3.82
N ILE A 99 -9.88 15.73 2.91
CA ILE A 99 -8.43 15.85 3.12
C ILE A 99 -8.02 17.31 3.27
N THR A 100 -8.49 18.17 2.38
CA THR A 100 -8.13 19.60 2.40
C THR A 100 -8.70 20.32 3.62
N ALA A 101 -9.94 20.01 4.03
CA ALA A 101 -10.52 20.53 5.25
C ALA A 101 -9.71 20.11 6.49
N ILE A 102 -9.40 18.82 6.63
CA ILE A 102 -8.60 18.34 7.75
C ILE A 102 -7.21 19.00 7.75
N ALA A 103 -6.57 19.08 6.56
CA ALA A 103 -5.24 19.68 6.44
C ALA A 103 -5.23 21.17 6.86
N ASN A 104 -6.26 21.91 6.48
CA ASN A 104 -6.41 23.34 6.79
C ASN A 104 -6.74 23.59 8.27
N ASP A 105 -7.64 22.78 8.85
CA ASP A 105 -8.22 23.08 10.15
C ASP A 105 -7.45 22.44 11.32
N VAL A 106 -6.86 21.25 11.11
CA VAL A 106 -6.24 20.48 12.20
C VAL A 106 -4.87 19.88 11.84
N GLY A 107 -4.36 20.16 10.66
CA GLY A 107 -3.05 19.73 10.17
C GLY A 107 -3.08 18.42 9.36
N TYR A 108 -2.24 18.38 8.32
CA TYR A 108 -2.18 17.25 7.36
C TYR A 108 -1.80 15.91 8.00
N GLU A 109 -1.06 15.95 9.11
CA GLU A 109 -0.72 14.74 9.87
C GLU A 109 -1.95 14.03 10.47
N ASN A 110 -3.12 14.68 10.48
CA ASN A 110 -4.38 14.14 10.95
C ASN A 110 -5.30 13.65 9.81
N ALA A 111 -4.86 13.73 8.55
CA ALA A 111 -5.69 13.45 7.39
C ALA A 111 -6.33 12.05 7.41
N PHE A 112 -5.59 11.04 7.83
CA PHE A 112 -6.08 9.65 7.84
C PHE A 112 -6.74 9.27 9.17
N ILE A 113 -6.14 9.64 10.30
CA ILE A 113 -6.69 9.30 11.62
C ILE A 113 -8.10 9.87 11.83
N ASN A 114 -8.41 11.08 11.33
CA ASN A 114 -9.73 11.65 11.50
C ASN A 114 -10.80 10.93 10.68
N GLN A 115 -10.46 10.47 9.48
CA GLN A 115 -11.35 9.63 8.68
C GLN A 115 -11.55 8.24 9.33
N LEU A 116 -10.49 7.65 9.88
CA LEU A 116 -10.59 6.38 10.62
C LEU A 116 -11.50 6.50 11.85
N LYS A 117 -11.43 7.60 12.61
CA LYS A 117 -12.34 7.83 13.76
C LYS A 117 -13.82 7.82 13.38
N ILE A 118 -14.14 8.20 12.14
CA ILE A 118 -15.52 8.23 11.62
C ILE A 118 -15.95 6.84 11.13
N HIS A 119 -15.09 6.17 10.38
CA HIS A 119 -15.49 5.01 9.58
C HIS A 119 -15.08 3.66 10.17
N TYR A 120 -13.97 3.60 10.91
CA TYR A 120 -13.38 2.35 11.40
C TYR A 120 -14.29 1.64 12.41
N ARG A 121 -14.40 0.33 12.26
CA ARG A 121 -15.13 -0.58 13.18
C ARG A 121 -14.18 -1.67 13.67
N SER A 122 -14.52 -2.29 14.79
CA SER A 122 -13.74 -3.42 15.33
C SER A 122 -13.66 -4.56 14.32
N GLY A 123 -12.46 -5.07 14.07
CA GLY A 123 -12.18 -6.10 13.07
C GLY A 123 -11.71 -5.55 11.72
N ASP A 124 -11.89 -4.26 11.45
CA ASP A 124 -11.37 -3.63 10.25
C ASP A 124 -9.83 -3.62 10.24
N SER A 125 -9.26 -3.49 9.06
CA SER A 125 -7.82 -3.43 8.85
C SER A 125 -7.42 -2.18 8.06
N ILE A 126 -6.13 -1.84 8.09
CA ILE A 126 -5.59 -0.75 7.28
C ILE A 126 -4.34 -1.18 6.53
N ILE A 127 -4.27 -0.76 5.27
CA ILE A 127 -3.06 -0.81 4.46
C ILE A 127 -2.45 0.60 4.46
N LEU A 128 -1.21 0.68 4.93
CA LEU A 128 -0.44 1.91 4.95
C LEU A 128 0.71 1.81 3.94
N ILE A 129 0.64 2.61 2.89
CA ILE A 129 1.61 2.62 1.80
C ILE A 129 2.57 3.79 2.00
N SER A 130 3.84 3.49 2.27
CA SER A 130 4.86 4.50 2.50
C SER A 130 6.26 3.98 2.19
N ALA A 131 6.90 4.52 1.15
CA ALA A 131 8.27 4.15 0.82
C ALA A 131 9.25 4.46 1.96
N SER A 132 9.12 5.60 2.62
CA SER A 132 9.99 5.99 3.74
C SER A 132 9.60 5.37 5.08
N GLY A 133 8.32 5.00 5.26
CA GLY A 133 7.77 4.55 6.53
C GLY A 133 7.82 5.58 7.67
N ASN A 134 7.96 6.88 7.36
CA ASN A 134 8.17 7.92 8.37
C ASN A 134 7.19 9.12 8.27
N SER A 135 6.23 9.08 7.36
CA SER A 135 5.26 10.17 7.18
C SER A 135 4.37 10.31 8.42
N PRO A 136 4.24 11.53 9.02
CA PRO A 136 3.51 11.72 10.28
C PRO A 136 2.05 11.26 10.24
N ASN A 137 1.33 11.50 9.15
CA ASN A 137 -0.07 11.07 8.98
C ASN A 137 -0.21 9.55 8.92
N ILE A 138 0.76 8.86 8.33
CA ILE A 138 0.84 7.39 8.28
C ILE A 138 1.10 6.82 9.67
N LEU A 139 2.08 7.38 10.40
CA LEU A 139 2.43 6.92 11.74
C LEU A 139 1.30 7.15 12.75
N LYS A 140 0.64 8.32 12.72
CA LYS A 140 -0.53 8.58 13.57
C LYS A 140 -1.68 7.60 13.29
N ALA A 141 -1.93 7.26 12.02
CA ALA A 141 -2.94 6.27 11.66
C ALA A 141 -2.56 4.87 12.18
N ALA A 142 -1.29 4.47 12.00
CA ALA A 142 -0.79 3.18 12.47
C ALA A 142 -0.92 3.04 14.00
N GLU A 143 -0.46 4.03 14.75
CA GLU A 143 -0.54 4.06 16.22
C GLU A 143 -1.99 3.95 16.70
N TRP A 144 -2.90 4.72 16.08
CA TRP A 144 -4.31 4.70 16.45
C TRP A 144 -4.98 3.35 16.19
N VAL A 145 -4.74 2.74 15.00
CA VAL A 145 -5.30 1.42 14.65
C VAL A 145 -4.71 0.33 15.55
N LYS A 146 -3.41 0.40 15.87
CA LYS A 146 -2.77 -0.52 16.83
C LYS A 146 -3.44 -0.44 18.20
N GLY A 147 -3.73 0.77 18.67
CA GLY A 147 -4.45 1.00 19.94
C GLY A 147 -5.90 0.47 19.94
N LYS A 148 -6.48 0.21 18.75
CA LYS A 148 -7.80 -0.42 18.58
C LYS A 148 -7.73 -1.94 18.40
N GLY A 149 -6.54 -2.53 18.39
CA GLY A 149 -6.34 -3.96 18.11
C GLY A 149 -6.59 -4.34 16.65
N GLY A 150 -6.55 -3.37 15.73
CA GLY A 150 -6.74 -3.59 14.30
C GLY A 150 -5.51 -4.15 13.62
N THR A 151 -5.71 -4.82 12.48
CA THR A 151 -4.63 -5.36 11.66
C THR A 151 -4.01 -4.25 10.79
N ILE A 152 -2.70 -4.13 10.83
CA ILE A 152 -1.92 -3.15 10.06
C ILE A 152 -1.07 -3.87 9.02
N ILE A 153 -1.29 -3.54 7.75
CA ILE A 153 -0.56 -4.06 6.61
C ILE A 153 0.32 -2.92 6.08
N GLY A 154 1.64 -3.08 6.10
CA GLY A 154 2.58 -2.10 5.59
C GLY A 154 3.05 -2.44 4.18
N PHE A 155 2.89 -1.51 3.24
CA PHE A 155 3.59 -1.51 1.96
C PHE A 155 4.76 -0.55 2.10
N LEU A 156 5.96 -1.09 2.29
CA LEU A 156 7.14 -0.39 2.80
C LEU A 156 8.26 -0.35 1.75
N GLY A 157 9.05 0.71 1.78
CA GLY A 157 10.29 0.80 1.01
C GLY A 157 11.51 1.04 1.91
N PHE A 158 12.66 1.19 1.31
CA PHE A 158 13.94 1.52 1.95
C PHE A 158 14.22 0.61 3.16
N THR A 159 14.32 1.21 4.35
CA THR A 159 14.50 0.49 5.64
C THR A 159 13.17 0.14 6.33
N GLY A 160 12.03 0.54 5.76
CA GLY A 160 10.72 0.41 6.38
C GLY A 160 10.35 1.52 7.35
N GLY A 161 11.33 2.36 7.76
CA GLY A 161 11.16 3.45 8.71
C GLY A 161 10.55 2.99 10.04
N LYS A 162 9.89 3.91 10.74
CA LYS A 162 9.18 3.60 12.01
C LYS A 162 7.90 2.78 11.79
N LEU A 163 7.32 2.86 10.61
CA LEU A 163 6.07 2.15 10.30
C LEU A 163 6.21 0.63 10.40
N ILE A 164 7.39 0.08 10.07
CA ILE A 164 7.64 -1.37 10.08
C ILE A 164 7.36 -2.02 11.45
N GLU A 165 7.53 -1.27 12.55
CA GLU A 165 7.32 -1.76 13.92
C GLU A 165 5.83 -1.92 14.27
N PHE A 166 4.94 -1.22 13.55
CA PHE A 166 3.50 -1.31 13.74
C PHE A 166 2.85 -2.45 12.92
N CYS A 167 3.50 -2.89 11.85
CA CYS A 167 2.91 -3.78 10.85
C CYS A 167 2.84 -5.23 11.29
N ASP A 168 1.65 -5.82 11.17
CA ASP A 168 1.40 -7.26 11.33
C ASP A 168 1.76 -8.03 10.05
N VAL A 169 1.58 -7.39 8.88
CA VAL A 169 2.01 -7.90 7.55
C VAL A 169 2.88 -6.86 6.87
N LYS A 170 3.98 -7.27 6.23
CA LYS A 170 5.02 -6.36 5.71
C LYS A 170 5.39 -6.69 4.27
N ILE A 171 4.79 -6.01 3.32
CA ILE A 171 5.26 -6.03 1.92
C ILE A 171 6.43 -5.05 1.82
N HIS A 172 7.62 -5.53 2.13
CA HIS A 172 8.80 -4.68 2.29
C HIS A 172 9.73 -4.77 1.07
N VAL A 173 9.76 -3.70 0.31
CA VAL A 173 10.62 -3.49 -0.86
C VAL A 173 11.95 -2.89 -0.39
N LYS A 174 12.93 -3.73 -0.10
CA LYS A 174 14.25 -3.30 0.38
C LYS A 174 15.02 -2.60 -0.74
N SER A 175 15.26 -1.31 -0.58
CA SER A 175 15.97 -0.48 -1.57
C SER A 175 16.71 0.66 -0.88
N GLU A 176 17.58 1.36 -1.62
CA GLU A 176 18.30 2.51 -1.07
C GLU A 176 17.35 3.71 -0.88
N PRO A 177 17.58 4.55 0.14
CA PRO A 177 16.82 5.78 0.32
C PRO A 177 16.85 6.66 -0.93
N GLY A 178 15.64 7.15 -1.34
CA GLY A 178 15.48 7.97 -2.53
C GLY A 178 15.13 7.20 -3.81
N GLU A 179 15.11 5.87 -3.79
CA GLU A 179 14.71 5.03 -4.92
C GLU A 179 13.18 4.84 -4.95
N TYR A 180 12.42 5.96 -4.97
CA TYR A 180 10.95 5.94 -4.91
C TYR A 180 10.32 5.17 -6.07
N GLY A 181 10.79 5.39 -7.31
CA GLY A 181 10.20 4.75 -8.50
C GLY A 181 10.09 3.23 -8.38
N PRO A 182 11.19 2.48 -8.18
CA PRO A 182 11.12 1.02 -8.03
C PRO A 182 10.26 0.54 -6.85
N VAL A 183 10.20 1.32 -5.76
CA VAL A 183 9.35 1.00 -4.60
C VAL A 183 7.87 1.16 -4.95
N GLU A 184 7.50 2.28 -5.56
CA GLU A 184 6.12 2.59 -5.96
C GLU A 184 5.64 1.61 -7.05
N ASP A 185 6.50 1.30 -8.04
CA ASP A 185 6.22 0.29 -9.06
C ASP A 185 5.96 -1.09 -8.42
N ALA A 186 6.81 -1.51 -7.49
CA ALA A 186 6.64 -2.79 -6.80
C ALA A 186 5.34 -2.84 -5.98
N HIS A 187 4.97 -1.75 -5.30
CA HIS A 187 3.71 -1.67 -4.58
C HIS A 187 2.49 -1.80 -5.50
N LEU A 188 2.53 -1.13 -6.66
CA LEU A 188 1.46 -1.23 -7.65
C LEU A 188 1.39 -2.63 -8.30
N ILE A 189 2.53 -3.25 -8.59
CA ILE A 189 2.61 -4.63 -9.10
C ILE A 189 1.99 -5.59 -8.07
N MET A 190 2.29 -5.44 -6.78
CA MET A 190 1.68 -6.27 -5.72
C MET A 190 0.17 -6.10 -5.64
N ASN A 191 -0.37 -4.89 -5.84
CA ASN A 191 -1.81 -4.69 -5.98
C ASN A 191 -2.40 -5.51 -7.14
N HIS A 192 -1.79 -5.42 -8.33
CA HIS A 192 -2.27 -6.15 -9.51
C HIS A 192 -2.19 -7.68 -9.34
N ILE A 193 -1.12 -8.18 -8.72
CA ILE A 193 -0.97 -9.61 -8.40
C ILE A 193 -2.11 -10.06 -7.48
N LEU A 194 -2.38 -9.31 -6.41
CA LEU A 194 -3.43 -9.62 -5.44
C LEU A 194 -4.83 -9.58 -6.09
N ALA A 195 -5.10 -8.55 -6.87
CA ALA A 195 -6.38 -8.42 -7.58
C ALA A 195 -6.58 -9.59 -8.56
N HIS A 196 -5.57 -9.93 -9.37
CA HIS A 196 -5.66 -11.02 -10.33
C HIS A 196 -5.77 -12.39 -9.65
N TRP A 197 -5.09 -12.59 -8.53
CA TRP A 197 -5.22 -13.79 -7.71
C TRP A 197 -6.67 -14.01 -7.26
N PHE A 198 -7.30 -13.02 -6.67
CA PHE A 198 -8.67 -13.12 -6.20
C PHE A 198 -9.71 -13.18 -7.32
N GLN A 199 -9.47 -12.52 -8.47
CA GLN A 199 -10.31 -12.68 -9.65
C GLN A 199 -10.37 -14.14 -10.14
N ASN A 200 -9.31 -14.93 -9.97
CA ASN A 200 -9.31 -16.34 -10.34
C ASN A 200 -9.83 -17.24 -9.21
N LYS A 201 -9.50 -16.94 -7.98
CA LYS A 201 -9.90 -17.74 -6.81
C LYS A 201 -11.40 -17.69 -6.53
N LEU A 202 -12.08 -16.62 -6.90
CA LEU A 202 -13.50 -16.37 -6.58
C LEU A 202 -14.45 -16.62 -7.77
N LYS A 203 -13.94 -17.12 -8.89
CA LYS A 203 -14.76 -17.63 -9.99
C LYS A 203 -15.32 -19.01 -9.65
#